data_bdc2aeb94facea7beaaee26c5752dece
#
_entry.id   bdc2aeb94facea7beaaee26c5752dece
#
_cell.length_a   1.000
_cell.length_b   1.000
_cell.length_c   1.000
_cell.angle_alpha   90.00
_cell.angle_beta   90.00
_cell.angle_gamma   90.00
#
_symmetry.space_group_name_H-M   'P 1'
#
loop_
_entity.id
_entity.type
_entity.pdbx_description
1 polymer ?
#
loop_
_entity_poly.entity_id
_entity_poly.type
_entity_poly.pdbx_seq_one_letter_code
_entity_poly.pdbx_strand_id
1 'polypeptide(L)'
;MAKQEYSAYQKDVISNYYNNLSAISLGKLSELVSELYLADNDTKRTKLWERAQKAMVNLKIPPAIISHIMAKKDVKILAKNLNEWLAKAR
;
A
#
# COMPACT_ATOMS: atom_id res chain seq x y z
N MET A 1 -9.91 -8.14 -21.53
CA MET A 1 -9.46 -8.38 -21.11
C MET A 1 -9.46 -8.78 -20.62
N ALA A 2 -9.52 -8.68 -20.50
CA ALA A 2 -9.24 -9.03 -19.98
C ALA A 2 -9.01 -9.49 -19.39
N LYS A 3 -9.30 -9.91 -19.22
CA LYS A 3 -8.85 -10.41 -18.52
C LYS A 3 -7.86 -10.53 -18.34
N GLN A 4 -8.11 -10.41 -17.83
CA GLN A 4 -6.89 -10.40 -17.74
C GLN A 4 -6.38 -11.57 -17.13
N GLU A 5 -5.72 -12.27 -17.84
CA GLU A 5 -5.08 -13.43 -17.36
C GLU A 5 -3.69 -13.08 -16.91
N TYR A 6 -3.26 -13.58 -15.76
CA TYR A 6 -1.91 -13.34 -15.29
C TYR A 6 -0.97 -14.31 -15.98
N SER A 7 0.16 -13.80 -16.42
CA SER A 7 1.24 -14.66 -16.87
C SER A 7 1.84 -15.38 -15.64
N ALA A 8 2.68 -16.38 -15.88
CA ALA A 8 3.36 -17.06 -14.79
C ALA A 8 4.18 -16.07 -13.95
N TYR A 9 4.82 -15.12 -14.62
CA TYR A 9 5.59 -14.10 -13.94
C TYR A 9 4.71 -13.28 -13.00
N GLN A 10 3.54 -12.88 -13.46
CA GLN A 10 2.65 -12.09 -12.63
C GLN A 10 2.12 -12.87 -11.44
N LYS A 11 1.89 -14.16 -11.60
CA LYS A 11 1.49 -15.00 -10.48
C LYS A 11 2.58 -15.04 -9.42
N ASP A 12 3.84 -15.15 -9.85
CA ASP A 12 4.95 -15.17 -8.93
C ASP A 12 5.07 -13.84 -8.19
N VAL A 13 4.87 -12.73 -8.89
CA VAL A 13 4.91 -11.41 -8.27
C VAL A 13 3.83 -11.27 -7.21
N ILE A 14 2.61 -11.74 -7.51
CA ILE A 14 1.51 -11.68 -6.56
C ILE A 14 1.82 -12.55 -5.34
N SER A 15 2.37 -13.74 -5.56
CA SER A 15 2.74 -14.61 -4.46
C SER A 15 3.78 -13.96 -3.55
N ASN A 16 4.80 -13.34 -4.17
CA ASN A 16 5.83 -12.65 -3.40
C ASN A 16 5.27 -11.48 -2.62
N TYR A 17 4.30 -10.79 -3.20
CA TYR A 17 3.63 -9.68 -2.55
C TYR A 17 3.02 -10.14 -1.22
N TYR A 18 2.25 -11.20 -1.22
CA TYR A 18 1.66 -11.70 0.03
C TYR A 18 2.71 -12.21 1.00
N ASN A 19 3.78 -12.81 0.49
CA ASN A 19 4.83 -13.32 1.35
C ASN A 19 5.65 -12.23 2.02
N ASN A 20 5.61 -11.01 1.47
CA ASN A 20 6.38 -9.89 2.02
C ASN A 20 5.57 -9.00 2.95
N LEU A 21 4.30 -9.32 3.17
CA LEU A 21 3.48 -8.54 4.09
C LEU A 21 3.84 -8.94 5.51
N SER A 22 4.53 -8.06 6.22
CA SER A 22 4.90 -8.33 7.60
C SER A 22 4.09 -7.43 8.53
N ALA A 23 3.81 -7.94 9.72
CA ALA A 23 3.04 -7.17 10.70
C ALA A 23 3.76 -5.89 11.09
N ILE A 24 5.09 -5.94 11.19
CA ILE A 24 5.88 -4.77 11.57
C ILE A 24 5.80 -3.69 10.51
N SER A 25 5.99 -4.07 9.25
CA SER A 25 5.94 -3.10 8.15
C SER A 25 4.54 -2.54 7.98
N LEU A 26 3.53 -3.40 8.11
CA LEU A 26 2.14 -2.93 8.02
C LEU A 26 1.80 -2.04 9.21
N GLY A 27 2.38 -2.30 10.38
CA GLY A 27 2.20 -1.43 11.53
C GLY A 27 2.73 -0.03 11.28
N LYS A 28 3.89 0.07 10.62
CA LYS A 28 4.45 1.38 10.26
C LYS A 28 3.53 2.10 9.28
N LEU A 29 2.99 1.38 8.31
CA LEU A 29 2.06 1.97 7.36
C LEU A 29 0.78 2.43 8.06
N SER A 30 0.32 1.66 9.06
CA SER A 30 -0.83 2.03 9.86
C SER A 30 -0.59 3.34 10.60
N GLU A 31 0.61 3.53 11.14
CA GLU A 31 0.97 4.79 11.78
C GLU A 31 0.91 5.95 10.79
N LEU A 32 1.40 5.72 9.57
CA LEU A 32 1.34 6.76 8.54
C LEU A 32 -0.10 7.11 8.19
N VAL A 33 -1.00 6.12 8.16
CA VAL A 33 -2.41 6.39 7.92
C VAL A 33 -2.97 7.29 9.00
N SER A 34 -2.65 7.00 10.27
CA SER A 34 -3.11 7.83 11.38
C SER A 34 -2.58 9.25 11.27
N GLU A 35 -1.29 9.40 10.93
CA GLU A 35 -0.71 10.72 10.76
C GLU A 35 -1.35 11.48 9.61
N LEU A 36 -1.70 10.77 8.52
CA LEU A 36 -2.39 11.40 7.40
C LEU A 36 -3.75 11.94 7.79
N TYR A 37 -4.47 11.22 8.64
CA TYR A 37 -5.75 11.71 9.16
C TYR A 37 -5.57 12.98 10.01
N LEU A 38 -4.45 13.07 10.71
CA LEU A 38 -4.20 14.19 11.61
C LEU A 38 -3.44 15.33 10.96
N ALA A 39 -2.95 15.13 9.73
CA ALA A 39 -2.17 16.15 9.06
C ALA A 39 -3.02 17.38 8.80
N ASP A 40 -2.52 18.55 9.20
CA ASP A 40 -3.28 19.78 9.12
C ASP A 40 -2.83 20.72 8.01
N ASN A 41 -1.83 20.31 7.22
CA ASN A 41 -1.43 21.12 6.07
C ASN A 41 -0.90 20.22 4.95
N ASP A 42 -0.80 20.81 3.76
CA ASP A 42 -0.45 20.05 2.57
C ASP A 42 1.01 19.60 2.57
N THR A 43 1.89 20.40 3.17
CA THR A 43 3.30 20.04 3.23
C THR A 43 3.49 18.74 4.01
N LYS A 44 2.82 18.62 5.16
CA LYS A 44 2.89 17.40 5.95
C LYS A 44 2.27 16.22 5.20
N ARG A 45 1.13 16.45 4.56
CA ARG A 45 0.48 15.38 3.80
C ARG A 45 1.37 14.87 2.69
N THR A 46 2.01 15.77 1.95
CA THR A 46 2.89 15.38 0.86
C THR A 46 4.02 14.50 1.36
N LYS A 47 4.65 14.89 2.46
CA LYS A 47 5.74 14.10 3.02
C LYS A 47 5.26 12.74 3.49
N LEU A 48 4.08 12.69 4.12
CA LEU A 48 3.53 11.44 4.61
C LEU A 48 3.18 10.51 3.46
N TRP A 49 2.64 11.05 2.36
CA TRP A 49 2.33 10.24 1.19
C TRP A 49 3.61 9.69 0.56
N GLU A 50 4.69 10.46 0.54
CA GLU A 50 5.97 9.95 0.05
C GLU A 50 6.46 8.79 0.90
N ARG A 51 6.32 8.90 2.21
CA ARG A 51 6.71 7.82 3.11
C ARG A 51 5.82 6.59 2.90
N ALA A 52 4.52 6.82 2.72
CA ALA A 52 3.59 5.72 2.46
C ALA A 52 3.94 5.00 1.17
N GLN A 53 4.30 5.75 0.12
CA GLN A 53 4.70 5.15 -1.13
C GLN A 53 5.94 4.27 -0.95
N LYS A 54 6.93 4.76 -0.23
CA LYS A 54 8.15 3.98 0.03
C LYS A 54 7.84 2.73 0.82
N ALA A 55 6.95 2.85 1.81
CA ALA A 55 6.56 1.69 2.60
C ALA A 55 5.88 0.64 1.73
N MET A 56 5.00 1.08 0.83
CA MET A 56 4.33 0.15 -0.08
C MET A 56 5.32 -0.52 -1.03
N VAL A 57 6.30 0.23 -1.53
CA VAL A 57 7.34 -0.36 -2.38
C VAL A 57 8.14 -1.40 -1.60
N ASN A 58 8.49 -1.09 -0.35
CA ASN A 58 9.25 -2.02 0.48
C ASN A 58 8.47 -3.29 0.79
N LEU A 59 7.14 -3.18 0.85
CA LEU A 59 6.28 -4.33 1.07
C LEU A 59 6.04 -5.14 -0.20
N LYS A 60 6.61 -4.70 -1.33
CA LYS A 60 6.44 -5.37 -2.61
C LYS A 60 5.00 -5.32 -3.10
N ILE A 61 4.28 -4.28 -2.73
CA ILE A 61 2.91 -4.08 -3.22
C ILE A 61 2.97 -3.86 -4.72
N PRO A 62 2.08 -4.48 -5.51
CA PRO A 62 2.10 -4.32 -6.97
C PRO A 62 2.03 -2.84 -7.38
N PRO A 63 2.85 -2.43 -8.36
CA PRO A 63 2.88 -1.03 -8.76
C PRO A 63 1.53 -0.46 -9.19
N ALA A 64 0.66 -1.28 -9.76
CA ALA A 64 -0.66 -0.82 -10.17
C ALA A 64 -1.49 -0.37 -8.97
N ILE A 65 -1.37 -1.10 -7.86
CA ILE A 65 -2.08 -0.74 -6.63
C ILE A 65 -1.48 0.54 -6.04
N ILE A 66 -0.16 0.62 -6.01
CA ILE A 66 0.52 1.81 -5.49
C ILE A 66 0.13 3.03 -6.32
N SER A 67 0.15 2.90 -7.65
CA SER A 67 -0.22 4.01 -8.52
C SER A 67 -1.64 4.47 -8.30
N HIS A 68 -2.57 3.53 -8.12
CA HIS A 68 -3.96 3.86 -7.86
C HIS A 68 -4.10 4.65 -6.56
N ILE A 69 -3.46 4.18 -5.50
CA ILE A 69 -3.53 4.83 -4.20
C ILE A 69 -2.89 6.22 -4.27
N MET A 70 -1.73 6.32 -4.91
CA MET A 70 -1.03 7.59 -5.01
C MET A 70 -1.77 8.59 -5.89
N ALA A 71 -2.43 8.12 -6.94
CA ALA A 71 -3.20 8.99 -7.82
C ALA A 71 -4.39 9.61 -7.10
N LYS A 72 -5.03 8.84 -6.24
CA LYS A 72 -6.19 9.32 -5.48
C LYS A 72 -5.78 10.14 -4.26
N LYS A 73 -4.68 9.76 -3.62
CA LYS A 73 -4.20 10.37 -2.38
C LYS A 73 -5.33 10.53 -1.37
N ASP A 74 -6.18 9.50 -1.31
CA ASP A 74 -7.29 9.46 -0.36
C ASP A 74 -6.91 8.47 0.73
N VAL A 75 -6.78 8.98 1.95
CA VAL A 75 -6.36 8.16 3.07
C VAL A 75 -7.34 7.05 3.36
N LYS A 76 -8.62 7.24 3.03
CA LYS A 76 -9.61 6.18 3.23
C LYS A 76 -9.34 4.98 2.34
N ILE A 77 -8.90 5.23 1.10
CA ILE A 77 -8.54 4.17 0.18
C ILE A 77 -7.32 3.41 0.70
N LEU A 78 -6.31 4.14 1.17
CA LEU A 78 -5.14 3.50 1.74
C LEU A 78 -5.50 2.68 2.97
N ALA A 79 -6.33 3.21 3.84
CA ALA A 79 -6.74 2.51 5.05
C ALA A 79 -7.50 1.22 4.72
N LYS A 80 -8.36 1.27 3.71
CA LYS A 80 -9.11 0.09 3.30
C LYS A 80 -8.18 -1.00 2.80
N ASN A 81 -7.22 -0.62 1.93
CA ASN A 81 -6.25 -1.57 1.43
C ASN A 81 -5.38 -2.12 2.56
N LEU A 82 -4.99 -1.26 3.49
CA LEU A 82 -4.19 -1.68 4.62
C LEU A 82 -4.90 -2.73 5.46
N ASN A 83 -6.20 -2.54 5.70
CA ASN A 83 -6.98 -3.52 6.45
C ASN A 83 -6.99 -4.87 5.74
N GLU A 84 -7.09 -4.88 4.42
CA GLU A 84 -7.05 -6.11 3.66
C GLU A 84 -5.68 -6.78 3.76
N TRP A 85 -4.62 -5.97 3.70
CA TRP A 85 -3.26 -6.50 3.82
C TRP A 85 -3.01 -7.08 5.20
N LEU A 86 -3.52 -6.42 6.25
CA LEU A 86 -3.39 -6.93 7.61
C LEU A 86 -4.12 -8.26 7.77
N ALA A 87 -5.27 -8.40 7.14
CA ALA A 87 -6.03 -9.64 7.22
C ALA A 87 -5.29 -10.80 6.54
N LYS A 88 -4.43 -10.50 5.56
CA LYS A 88 -3.68 -11.52 4.83
C LYS A 88 -2.26 -11.70 5.35
N ALA A 89 -1.80 -10.84 6.24
CA ALA A 89 -0.45 -10.92 6.78
C ALA A 89 -0.33 -12.12 7.71
N ARG A 90 0.90 -12.68 7.77
CA ARG A 90 1.17 -13.82 8.61
C ARG A 90 2.17 -13.47 9.71
#